data_d4b9bb9cc928a4be0143d0906fec10fe
#
_entry.id   d4b9bb9cc928a4be0143d0906fec10fe
#
_cell.length_a   1.000
_cell.length_b   1.000
_cell.length_c   1.000
_cell.angle_alpha   90.00
_cell.angle_beta   90.00
_cell.angle_gamma   90.00
#
_symmetry.space_group_name_H-M   'P 1'
#
loop_
_entity.id
_entity.type
_entity.pdbx_description
1 polymer ?
#
loop_
_entity_poly.entity_id
_entity_poly.type
_entity_poly.pdbx_seq_one_letter_code
_entity_poly.pdbx_strand_id
1 'polypeptide(L)'
;YSFFTSGLSEFQKIRIIDGDVIHIPIVEKRVSVKGEIQRPKQYELIHSESILDLIDYAGGLTSTASNKAILNNIIPMDKRISDDSAKFGSIVYLPLSNDVLINNGAEVNILPIANNDFNVTVYGRVTLPGEYPIFNTTSLKQVLDLAGGFEDPIFRKSINDNIVILRQDENQFDGQEFNINYEDADKFNLKVNDKI
;
A
#
# COMPACT_ATOMS: atom_id res chain seq x y z
N TYR A 1 -16.24 -19.78 -8.26
CA TYR A 1 -15.28 -19.73 -7.12
C TYR A 1 -15.95 -19.79 -5.75
N SER A 2 -17.21 -19.40 -5.59
CA SER A 2 -17.95 -19.51 -4.32
C SER A 2 -17.82 -20.89 -3.67
N PHE A 3 -17.72 -21.94 -4.48
CA PHE A 3 -17.43 -23.29 -4.00
C PHE A 3 -16.15 -23.39 -3.17
N PHE A 4 -15.08 -22.69 -3.55
CA PHE A 4 -13.80 -22.77 -2.87
C PHE A 4 -13.68 -21.77 -1.70
N THR A 5 -14.55 -20.78 -1.64
CA THR A 5 -14.52 -19.71 -0.63
C THR A 5 -15.53 -19.92 0.50
N SER A 6 -16.72 -20.45 0.21
CA SER A 6 -17.80 -20.65 1.20
C SER A 6 -17.68 -21.94 2.02
N GLY A 7 -16.70 -22.79 1.73
CA GLY A 7 -16.47 -24.05 2.45
C GLY A 7 -17.50 -25.15 2.11
N LEU A 8 -17.26 -26.34 2.64
CA LEU A 8 -18.03 -27.55 2.33
C LEU A 8 -19.52 -27.53 2.76
N SER A 9 -19.94 -26.54 3.57
CA SER A 9 -21.27 -26.56 4.18
C SER A 9 -22.43 -26.36 3.20
N GLU A 10 -22.24 -25.68 2.08
CA GLU A 10 -23.28 -25.49 1.07
C GLU A 10 -23.41 -26.69 0.11
N PHE A 11 -22.33 -27.43 -0.11
CA PHE A 11 -22.29 -28.56 -1.05
C PHE A 11 -22.82 -29.87 -0.48
N GLN A 12 -22.93 -30.00 0.83
CA GLN A 12 -23.52 -31.17 1.45
C GLN A 12 -25.01 -31.38 1.07
N LYS A 13 -25.64 -30.39 0.41
CA LYS A 13 -27.05 -30.45 -0.01
C LYS A 13 -27.27 -30.98 -1.43
N ILE A 14 -26.20 -31.06 -2.25
CA ILE A 14 -26.32 -31.56 -3.63
C ILE A 14 -25.93 -33.03 -3.65
N ARG A 15 -26.94 -33.88 -3.86
CA ARG A 15 -26.72 -35.31 -4.15
C ARG A 15 -26.78 -35.51 -5.65
N ILE A 16 -25.72 -36.00 -6.23
CA ILE A 16 -25.69 -36.44 -7.62
C ILE A 16 -26.30 -37.83 -7.66
N ILE A 17 -27.27 -38.02 -8.52
CA ILE A 17 -27.95 -39.31 -8.75
C ILE A 17 -27.75 -39.78 -10.18
N ASP A 18 -28.06 -41.04 -10.43
CA ASP A 18 -28.01 -41.62 -11.79
C ASP A 18 -28.91 -40.85 -12.75
N GLY A 19 -28.37 -40.42 -13.90
CA GLY A 19 -29.05 -39.60 -14.89
C GLY A 19 -28.86 -38.10 -14.76
N ASP A 20 -28.17 -37.60 -13.71
CA ASP A 20 -27.84 -36.19 -13.60
C ASP A 20 -26.86 -35.73 -14.68
N VAL A 21 -27.09 -34.56 -15.23
CA VAL A 21 -26.22 -33.91 -16.20
C VAL A 21 -25.50 -32.71 -15.55
N ILE A 22 -24.21 -32.77 -15.48
CA ILE A 22 -23.40 -31.66 -15.01
C ILE A 22 -23.03 -30.78 -16.22
N HIS A 23 -23.58 -29.57 -16.27
CA HIS A 23 -23.26 -28.57 -17.29
C HIS A 23 -22.19 -27.64 -16.76
N ILE A 24 -21.04 -27.59 -17.43
CA ILE A 24 -19.97 -26.61 -17.16
C ILE A 24 -20.03 -25.54 -18.26
N PRO A 25 -20.46 -24.30 -17.93
CA PRO A 25 -20.57 -23.24 -18.93
C PRO A 25 -19.18 -22.82 -19.44
N ILE A 26 -19.16 -22.15 -20.58
CA ILE A 26 -17.95 -21.54 -21.12
C ILE A 26 -17.55 -20.33 -20.25
N VAL A 27 -16.25 -20.04 -20.22
CA VAL A 27 -15.70 -18.88 -19.54
C VAL A 27 -16.20 -17.60 -20.16
N GLU A 28 -16.73 -16.70 -19.32
CA GLU A 28 -17.24 -15.39 -19.77
C GLU A 28 -16.16 -14.33 -19.78
N LYS A 29 -15.44 -14.20 -18.66
CA LYS A 29 -14.36 -13.22 -18.51
C LYS A 29 -13.14 -13.90 -17.85
N ARG A 30 -11.95 -13.57 -18.33
CA ARG A 30 -10.68 -13.86 -17.65
C ARG A 30 -10.06 -12.55 -17.21
N VAL A 31 -9.75 -12.45 -15.92
CA VAL A 31 -9.18 -11.26 -15.31
C VAL A 31 -7.94 -11.65 -14.53
N SER A 32 -6.85 -10.94 -14.76
CA SER A 32 -5.62 -11.14 -14.01
C SER A 32 -5.58 -10.18 -12.82
N VAL A 33 -5.22 -10.68 -11.64
CA VAL A 33 -4.98 -9.85 -10.46
C VAL A 33 -3.54 -10.03 -9.97
N LYS A 34 -2.90 -8.92 -9.60
CA LYS A 34 -1.52 -8.86 -9.13
C LYS A 34 -1.34 -7.76 -8.08
N GLY A 35 -0.11 -7.63 -7.56
CA GLY A 35 0.23 -6.69 -6.49
C GLY A 35 -0.13 -7.24 -5.11
N GLU A 36 -0.64 -6.39 -4.23
CA GLU A 36 -0.90 -6.69 -2.83
C GLU A 36 -2.17 -7.53 -2.61
N ILE A 37 -2.16 -8.74 -3.14
CA ILE A 37 -3.23 -9.74 -3.09
C ILE A 37 -2.66 -11.10 -2.66
N GLN A 38 -3.41 -11.90 -1.90
CA GLN A 38 -2.93 -13.17 -1.34
C GLN A 38 -2.54 -14.20 -2.41
N ARG A 39 -3.34 -14.28 -3.47
CA ARG A 39 -3.13 -15.25 -4.55
C ARG A 39 -3.17 -14.57 -5.91
N PRO A 40 -2.06 -13.94 -6.35
CA PRO A 40 -1.97 -13.29 -7.66
C PRO A 40 -2.03 -14.35 -8.77
N LYS A 41 -3.10 -14.33 -9.54
CA LYS A 41 -3.37 -15.27 -10.65
C LYS A 41 -4.37 -14.66 -11.63
N GLN A 42 -4.67 -15.44 -12.68
CA GLN A 42 -5.79 -15.20 -13.56
C GLN A 42 -7.02 -15.95 -13.04
N TYR A 43 -8.15 -15.26 -12.95
CA TYR A 43 -9.44 -15.76 -12.49
C TYR A 43 -10.48 -15.66 -13.59
N GLU A 44 -11.43 -16.58 -13.55
CA GLU A 44 -12.59 -16.59 -14.42
C GLU A 44 -13.77 -15.99 -13.64
N LEU A 45 -14.39 -14.98 -14.23
CA LEU A 45 -15.53 -14.27 -13.64
C LEU A 45 -16.74 -14.42 -14.54
N ILE A 46 -17.92 -14.46 -13.96
CA ILE A 46 -19.18 -14.28 -14.67
C ILE A 46 -19.51 -12.78 -14.84
N HIS A 47 -20.51 -12.47 -15.68
CA HIS A 47 -20.83 -11.06 -16.02
C HIS A 47 -21.18 -10.20 -14.82
N SER A 48 -21.84 -10.76 -13.81
CA SER A 48 -22.31 -10.05 -12.62
C SER A 48 -21.25 -9.86 -11.54
N GLU A 49 -20.08 -10.49 -11.68
CA GLU A 49 -19.01 -10.41 -10.68
C GLU A 49 -18.16 -9.18 -10.83
N SER A 50 -17.82 -8.61 -9.68
CA SER A 50 -17.12 -7.34 -9.48
C SER A 50 -15.64 -7.52 -9.14
N ILE A 51 -14.95 -6.40 -8.94
CA ILE A 51 -13.58 -6.37 -8.39
C ILE A 51 -13.53 -6.97 -6.97
N LEU A 52 -14.57 -6.79 -6.17
CA LEU A 52 -14.61 -7.32 -4.81
C LEU A 52 -14.71 -8.85 -4.82
N ASP A 53 -15.53 -9.40 -5.69
CA ASP A 53 -15.61 -10.86 -5.87
C ASP A 53 -14.26 -11.43 -6.32
N LEU A 54 -13.57 -10.74 -7.23
CA LEU A 54 -12.21 -11.11 -7.67
C LEU A 54 -11.21 -11.13 -6.49
N ILE A 55 -11.28 -10.11 -5.63
CA ILE A 55 -10.41 -10.02 -4.43
C ILE A 55 -10.72 -11.17 -3.48
N ASP A 56 -11.99 -11.48 -3.24
CA ASP A 56 -12.40 -12.60 -2.38
C ASP A 56 -11.92 -13.95 -2.94
N TYR A 57 -12.06 -14.18 -4.23
CA TYR A 57 -11.55 -15.38 -4.89
C TYR A 57 -10.03 -15.49 -4.81
N ALA A 58 -9.35 -14.37 -4.84
CA ALA A 58 -7.91 -14.31 -4.66
C ALA A 58 -7.47 -14.42 -3.19
N GLY A 59 -8.40 -14.62 -2.25
CA GLY A 59 -8.12 -14.83 -0.83
C GLY A 59 -7.97 -13.56 -0.01
N GLY A 60 -8.36 -12.41 -0.56
CA GLY A 60 -8.27 -11.12 0.09
C GLY A 60 -6.97 -10.37 -0.16
N LEU A 61 -6.90 -9.16 0.35
CA LEU A 61 -5.76 -8.27 0.28
C LEU A 61 -4.65 -8.72 1.25
N THR A 62 -3.40 -8.34 0.96
CA THR A 62 -2.30 -8.47 1.92
C THR A 62 -2.39 -7.40 3.01
N SER A 63 -1.63 -7.55 4.10
CA SER A 63 -1.55 -6.53 5.17
C SER A 63 -0.93 -5.20 4.71
N THR A 64 -0.19 -5.23 3.62
CA THR A 64 0.48 -4.07 3.01
C THR A 64 -0.29 -3.47 1.85
N ALA A 65 -1.49 -3.95 1.57
CA ALA A 65 -2.35 -3.43 0.52
C ALA A 65 -2.91 -2.05 0.87
N SER A 66 -2.88 -1.14 -0.10
CA SER A 66 -3.60 0.13 -0.01
C SER A 66 -5.06 -0.04 -0.44
N ASN A 67 -5.85 1.00 -0.24
CA ASN A 67 -7.21 1.06 -0.76
C ASN A 67 -7.28 1.48 -2.24
N LYS A 68 -6.18 1.40 -2.98
CA LYS A 68 -6.09 1.79 -4.39
C LYS A 68 -5.68 0.62 -5.25
N ALA A 69 -6.31 0.51 -6.40
CA ALA A 69 -5.92 -0.42 -7.45
C ALA A 69 -5.83 0.29 -8.81
N ILE A 70 -4.97 -0.20 -9.67
CA ILE A 70 -4.95 0.19 -11.08
C ILE A 70 -5.68 -0.89 -11.86
N LEU A 71 -6.76 -0.51 -12.52
CA LEU A 71 -7.49 -1.36 -13.44
C LEU A 71 -7.04 -1.02 -14.87
N ASN A 72 -6.36 -1.93 -15.51
CA ASN A 72 -6.08 -1.89 -16.94
C ASN A 72 -7.15 -2.68 -17.67
N ASN A 73 -8.09 -2.01 -18.25
CA ASN A 73 -9.22 -2.60 -18.93
C ASN A 73 -8.97 -2.72 -20.44
N ILE A 74 -9.61 -3.68 -21.07
CA ILE A 74 -9.55 -3.86 -22.52
C ILE A 74 -10.87 -3.40 -23.10
N ILE A 75 -10.82 -2.52 -24.11
CA ILE A 75 -12.00 -2.08 -24.87
C ILE A 75 -12.42 -3.26 -25.77
N PRO A 76 -13.66 -3.72 -25.70
CA PRO A 76 -14.18 -4.76 -26.61
C PRO A 76 -13.95 -4.38 -28.08
N MET A 77 -13.70 -5.36 -28.93
CA MET A 77 -13.29 -5.16 -30.32
C MET A 77 -14.29 -4.31 -31.14
N ASP A 78 -15.57 -4.49 -30.87
CA ASP A 78 -16.69 -3.75 -31.50
C ASP A 78 -16.75 -2.27 -31.12
N LYS A 79 -16.04 -1.86 -30.04
CA LYS A 79 -16.01 -0.49 -29.52
C LYS A 79 -14.66 0.22 -29.73
N ARG A 80 -13.70 -0.42 -30.37
CA ARG A 80 -12.37 0.16 -30.60
C ARG A 80 -12.42 1.14 -31.79
N ILE A 81 -11.77 2.29 -31.62
CA ILE A 81 -11.55 3.25 -32.69
C ILE A 81 -10.29 2.86 -33.51
N SER A 82 -9.26 2.34 -32.83
CA SER A 82 -8.02 1.81 -33.40
C SER A 82 -7.41 0.78 -32.48
N ASP A 83 -6.50 -0.05 -32.99
CA ASP A 83 -5.81 -1.06 -32.19
C ASP A 83 -4.92 -0.43 -31.10
N ASP A 84 -4.39 0.75 -31.33
CA ASP A 84 -3.57 1.51 -30.35
C ASP A 84 -4.38 2.00 -29.14
N SER A 85 -5.70 2.10 -29.26
CA SER A 85 -6.61 2.52 -28.19
C SER A 85 -7.34 1.35 -27.51
N ALA A 86 -6.83 0.13 -27.67
CA ALA A 86 -7.49 -1.07 -27.15
C ALA A 86 -7.46 -1.21 -25.62
N LYS A 87 -6.55 -0.49 -24.94
CA LYS A 87 -6.37 -0.55 -23.48
C LYS A 87 -6.53 0.83 -22.87
N PHE A 88 -7.15 0.88 -21.70
CA PHE A 88 -7.15 2.07 -20.87
C PHE A 88 -6.96 1.70 -19.39
N GLY A 89 -6.24 2.56 -18.67
CA GLY A 89 -6.00 2.43 -17.25
C GLY A 89 -6.86 3.40 -16.44
N SER A 90 -7.37 2.96 -15.32
CA SER A 90 -8.07 3.80 -14.35
C SER A 90 -7.65 3.46 -12.93
N ILE A 91 -7.64 4.47 -12.05
CA ILE A 91 -7.44 4.25 -10.62
C ILE A 91 -8.80 3.96 -10.01
N VAL A 92 -8.86 2.87 -9.26
CA VAL A 92 -10.05 2.40 -8.57
C VAL A 92 -9.80 2.43 -7.08
N TYR A 93 -10.78 2.91 -6.31
CA TYR A 93 -10.71 2.95 -4.85
C TYR A 93 -11.54 1.81 -4.25
N LEU A 94 -10.92 1.01 -3.38
CA LEU A 94 -11.54 -0.10 -2.69
C LEU A 94 -12.02 0.36 -1.29
N PRO A 95 -13.17 -0.10 -0.77
CA PRO A 95 -14.14 -1.05 -1.32
C PRO A 95 -15.26 -0.43 -2.18
N LEU A 96 -15.23 0.88 -2.46
CA LEU A 96 -16.33 1.63 -3.10
C LEU A 96 -16.55 1.32 -4.60
N SER A 97 -15.86 0.34 -5.13
CA SER A 97 -15.74 0.10 -6.57
C SER A 97 -16.73 -0.93 -7.12
N ASN A 98 -17.91 -1.10 -6.50
CA ASN A 98 -18.90 -2.08 -6.97
C ASN A 98 -19.41 -1.83 -8.39
N ASP A 99 -19.30 -0.59 -8.89
CA ASP A 99 -19.82 -0.20 -10.19
C ASP A 99 -18.76 -0.19 -11.31
N VAL A 100 -17.54 -0.65 -11.04
CA VAL A 100 -16.48 -0.66 -12.03
C VAL A 100 -16.60 -1.85 -12.95
N LEU A 101 -16.88 -1.56 -14.21
CA LEU A 101 -16.96 -2.58 -15.26
C LEU A 101 -15.59 -3.20 -15.52
N ILE A 102 -15.49 -4.51 -15.33
CA ILE A 102 -14.31 -5.30 -15.67
C ILE A 102 -14.59 -6.06 -16.97
N ASN A 103 -13.78 -5.81 -17.99
CA ASN A 103 -13.89 -6.49 -19.26
C ASN A 103 -13.06 -7.78 -19.28
N ASN A 104 -13.36 -8.67 -20.24
CA ASN A 104 -12.52 -9.83 -20.49
C ASN A 104 -11.10 -9.42 -20.86
N GLY A 105 -10.11 -10.07 -20.28
CA GLY A 105 -8.69 -9.76 -20.46
C GLY A 105 -8.16 -8.61 -19.60
N ALA A 106 -8.98 -8.03 -18.73
CA ALA A 106 -8.54 -6.96 -17.82
C ALA A 106 -7.47 -7.43 -16.82
N GLU A 107 -6.67 -6.46 -16.36
CA GLU A 107 -5.68 -6.66 -15.32
C GLU A 107 -5.93 -5.69 -14.17
N VAL A 108 -6.03 -6.23 -12.96
CA VAL A 108 -6.15 -5.46 -11.72
C VAL A 108 -4.83 -5.53 -10.96
N ASN A 109 -4.25 -4.39 -10.65
CA ASN A 109 -3.03 -4.30 -9.86
C ASN A 109 -3.33 -3.58 -8.54
N ILE A 110 -3.34 -4.32 -7.44
CA ILE A 110 -3.53 -3.77 -6.10
C ILE A 110 -2.24 -3.09 -5.66
N LEU A 111 -2.32 -1.80 -5.34
CA LEU A 111 -1.16 -1.03 -4.93
C LEU A 111 -0.80 -1.31 -3.47
N PRO A 112 0.50 -1.25 -3.11
CA PRO A 112 0.90 -1.24 -1.70
C PRO A 112 0.47 0.07 -1.03
N ILE A 113 0.35 0.06 0.29
CA ILE A 113 0.40 1.31 1.07
C ILE A 113 1.70 1.99 0.68
N ALA A 114 1.62 3.29 0.38
CA ALA A 114 2.84 4.05 0.17
C ALA A 114 3.74 3.83 1.38
N ASN A 115 4.92 3.30 1.17
CA ASN A 115 5.98 3.32 2.15
C ASN A 115 6.41 4.79 2.31
N ASN A 116 5.59 5.55 3.00
CA ASN A 116 6.12 6.69 3.71
C ASN A 116 6.84 6.06 4.90
N ASP A 117 8.11 5.80 4.73
CA ASP A 117 8.97 5.53 5.85
C ASP A 117 8.84 6.76 6.75
N PHE A 118 8.08 6.60 7.83
CA PHE A 118 7.89 7.65 8.84
C PHE A 118 9.20 7.77 9.63
N ASN A 119 10.28 8.13 8.92
CA ASN A 119 11.61 8.19 9.48
C ASN A 119 12.12 9.63 9.47
N VAL A 120 13.03 9.88 10.40
CA VAL A 120 13.94 11.03 10.39
C VAL A 120 15.36 10.50 10.30
N THR A 121 16.28 11.30 9.77
CA THR A 121 17.70 10.90 9.66
C THR A 121 18.54 11.74 10.60
N VAL A 122 19.29 11.07 11.48
CA VAL A 122 20.22 11.72 12.41
C VAL A 122 21.65 11.61 11.87
N TYR A 123 22.30 12.74 11.74
CA TYR A 123 23.68 12.87 11.30
C TYR A 123 24.55 13.44 12.40
N GLY A 124 25.85 13.48 12.13
CA GLY A 124 26.80 14.17 12.97
C GLY A 124 27.33 13.33 14.14
N ARG A 125 27.64 14.00 15.24
CA ARG A 125 28.37 13.38 16.34
C ARG A 125 27.45 12.80 17.40
N VAL A 126 26.74 11.74 17.04
CA VAL A 126 25.94 10.89 17.93
C VAL A 126 26.53 9.48 17.97
N THR A 127 26.14 8.68 18.92
CA THR A 127 26.67 7.32 19.07
C THR A 127 26.23 6.42 17.92
N LEU A 128 24.99 6.55 17.47
CA LEU A 128 24.36 5.75 16.40
C LEU A 128 23.71 6.69 15.37
N PRO A 129 24.48 7.26 14.42
CA PRO A 129 23.87 7.99 13.31
C PRO A 129 23.09 7.05 12.39
N GLY A 130 21.98 7.52 11.82
CA GLY A 130 21.15 6.71 10.94
C GLY A 130 19.69 7.16 10.90
N GLU A 131 18.83 6.28 10.42
CA GLU A 131 17.39 6.50 10.30
C GLU A 131 16.65 6.02 11.53
N TYR A 132 15.72 6.83 12.01
CA TYR A 132 14.91 6.56 13.18
C TYR A 132 13.43 6.67 12.85
N PRO A 133 12.62 5.64 13.17
CA PRO A 133 11.18 5.71 12.96
C PRO A 133 10.54 6.71 13.92
N ILE A 134 9.62 7.50 13.41
CA ILE A 134 8.86 8.46 14.19
C ILE A 134 7.35 8.25 14.07
N PHE A 135 6.63 8.74 15.06
CA PHE A 135 5.18 8.87 15.05
C PHE A 135 4.80 10.35 15.18
N ASN A 136 3.54 10.71 14.97
CA ASN A 136 3.09 12.10 14.97
C ASN A 136 3.42 12.90 16.23
N THR A 137 3.74 12.23 17.34
CA THR A 137 4.05 12.83 18.65
C THR A 137 5.51 12.66 19.06
N THR A 138 6.38 12.15 18.16
CA THR A 138 7.79 11.91 18.51
C THR A 138 8.53 13.24 18.62
N SER A 139 9.10 13.51 19.81
CA SER A 139 9.94 14.70 20.03
C SER A 139 11.38 14.49 19.55
N LEU A 140 12.04 15.60 19.27
CA LEU A 140 13.48 15.60 18.94
C LEU A 140 14.30 14.89 20.01
N LYS A 141 13.99 15.11 21.29
CA LYS A 141 14.71 14.50 22.42
C LYS A 141 14.62 12.98 22.39
N GLN A 142 13.45 12.41 22.12
CA GLN A 142 13.29 10.96 22.05
C GLN A 142 14.18 10.32 20.99
N VAL A 143 14.31 10.95 19.84
CA VAL A 143 15.19 10.47 18.77
C VAL A 143 16.67 10.63 19.15
N LEU A 144 17.05 11.74 19.77
CA LEU A 144 18.40 11.97 20.23
C LEU A 144 18.82 11.00 21.35
N ASP A 145 17.92 10.65 22.24
CA ASP A 145 18.15 9.65 23.29
C ASP A 145 18.39 8.25 22.67
N LEU A 146 17.66 7.92 21.62
CA LEU A 146 17.89 6.66 20.88
C LEU A 146 19.21 6.70 20.10
N ALA A 147 19.54 7.82 19.48
CA ALA A 147 20.80 8.00 18.75
C ALA A 147 22.02 8.03 19.68
N GLY A 148 21.80 8.40 20.95
CA GLY A 148 22.83 8.44 21.98
C GLY A 148 23.83 9.59 21.82
N GLY A 149 24.66 9.76 22.83
CA GLY A 149 25.75 10.74 22.79
C GLY A 149 25.55 11.92 23.75
N PHE A 150 24.35 12.44 23.93
CA PHE A 150 24.12 13.59 24.80
C PHE A 150 24.29 13.28 26.30
N GLU A 151 24.01 12.07 26.71
CA GLU A 151 24.23 11.60 28.11
C GLU A 151 25.57 10.91 28.30
N ASP A 152 26.31 10.63 27.23
CA ASP A 152 27.64 10.03 27.30
C ASP A 152 28.68 11.09 27.67
N PRO A 153 29.45 10.92 28.77
CA PRO A 153 30.41 11.94 29.24
C PRO A 153 31.54 12.24 28.24
N ILE A 154 31.85 11.29 27.35
CA ILE A 154 32.91 11.45 26.35
C ILE A 154 32.35 12.25 25.16
N PHE A 155 31.21 11.86 24.64
CA PHE A 155 30.56 12.56 23.53
C PHE A 155 30.11 13.96 23.94
N ARG A 156 29.55 14.12 25.15
CA ARG A 156 29.03 15.39 25.67
C ARG A 156 30.03 16.54 25.62
N LYS A 157 31.32 16.24 25.80
CA LYS A 157 32.40 17.25 25.72
C LYS A 157 32.64 17.79 24.30
N SER A 158 32.15 17.08 23.30
CA SER A 158 32.39 17.37 21.89
C SER A 158 31.15 17.70 21.10
N ILE A 159 29.99 17.58 21.72
CA ILE A 159 28.69 17.91 21.09
C ILE A 159 28.31 19.35 21.47
N ASN A 160 27.86 20.10 20.48
CA ASN A 160 27.26 21.40 20.70
C ASN A 160 25.80 21.20 21.15
N ASP A 161 25.32 22.04 22.06
CA ASP A 161 23.91 22.00 22.50
C ASP A 161 22.93 22.48 21.43
N ASN A 162 23.42 23.11 20.38
CA ASN A 162 22.60 23.59 19.28
C ASN A 162 22.48 22.52 18.20
N ILE A 163 21.25 22.04 17.99
CA ILE A 163 20.88 21.01 17.03
C ILE A 163 20.23 21.68 15.83
N VAL A 164 20.74 21.37 14.67
CA VAL A 164 20.23 21.89 13.40
C VAL A 164 19.28 20.87 12.80
N ILE A 165 18.06 21.28 12.49
CA ILE A 165 17.07 20.44 11.83
C ILE A 165 16.75 21.05 10.48
N LEU A 166 16.93 20.26 9.43
CA LEU A 166 16.56 20.61 8.06
C LEU A 166 15.23 19.92 7.73
N ARG A 167 14.19 20.69 7.51
CA ARG A 167 12.86 20.23 7.11
C ARG A 167 12.55 20.70 5.71
N GLN A 168 12.25 19.77 4.83
CA GLN A 168 11.78 20.07 3.48
C GLN A 168 10.25 20.05 3.47
N ASP A 169 9.64 21.16 3.13
CA ASP A 169 8.20 21.25 2.92
C ASP A 169 7.88 20.80 1.48
N GLU A 170 6.86 19.96 1.31
CA GLU A 170 6.45 19.45 -0.02
C GLU A 170 6.05 20.57 -1.00
N ASN A 171 5.71 21.75 -0.46
CA ASN A 171 5.26 22.91 -1.25
C ASN A 171 6.32 24.01 -1.43
N GLN A 172 7.53 23.84 -0.89
CA GLN A 172 8.60 24.84 -0.97
C GLN A 172 9.89 24.20 -1.50
N PHE A 173 10.52 24.87 -2.48
CA PHE A 173 11.80 24.46 -3.02
C PHE A 173 12.94 24.62 -1.99
N ASP A 174 12.81 25.57 -1.08
CA ASP A 174 13.79 25.85 -0.03
C ASP A 174 13.40 25.16 1.28
N GLY A 175 14.31 24.34 1.81
CA GLY A 175 14.13 23.71 3.12
C GLY A 175 14.16 24.74 4.25
N GLN A 176 13.39 24.51 5.31
CA GLN A 176 13.42 25.28 6.54
C GLN A 176 14.51 24.75 7.47
N GLU A 177 15.31 25.64 8.01
CA GLU A 177 16.31 25.32 9.03
C GLU A 177 15.80 25.77 10.41
N PHE A 178 15.84 24.83 11.36
CA PHE A 178 15.51 25.10 12.76
C PHE A 178 16.76 24.87 13.60
N ASN A 179 17.07 25.81 14.46
CA ASN A 179 18.16 25.74 15.42
C ASN A 179 17.54 25.54 16.81
N ILE A 180 17.65 24.36 17.36
CA ILE A 180 17.00 23.99 18.64
C ILE A 180 18.08 23.66 19.66
N ASN A 181 17.98 24.28 20.85
CA ASN A 181 18.84 23.90 21.98
C ASN A 181 18.39 22.56 22.55
N TYR A 182 19.33 21.72 22.99
CA TYR A 182 19.03 20.40 23.57
C TYR A 182 18.05 20.47 24.75
N GLU A 183 18.08 21.55 25.54
CA GLU A 183 17.14 21.73 26.65
C GLU A 183 15.70 21.91 26.18
N ASP A 184 15.49 22.39 24.96
CA ASP A 184 14.17 22.55 24.35
C ASP A 184 13.78 21.42 23.41
N ALA A 185 14.62 20.43 23.24
CA ALA A 185 14.41 19.31 22.32
C ALA A 185 13.13 18.48 22.63
N ASP A 186 12.71 18.46 23.87
CA ASP A 186 11.47 17.76 24.28
C ASP A 186 10.20 18.44 23.76
N LYS A 187 10.26 19.74 23.52
CA LYS A 187 9.12 20.54 23.03
C LYS A 187 9.02 20.56 21.50
N PHE A 188 10.05 20.10 20.81
CA PHE A 188 10.09 20.14 19.34
C PHE A 188 9.62 18.80 18.76
N ASN A 189 8.50 18.84 18.04
CA ASN A 189 7.97 17.67 17.34
C ASN A 189 8.59 17.53 15.95
N LEU A 190 9.11 16.37 15.70
CA LEU A 190 9.69 16.00 14.41
C LEU A 190 8.61 15.74 13.37
N LYS A 191 8.95 15.97 12.11
CA LYS A 191 8.17 15.57 10.96
C LYS A 191 8.94 14.56 10.13
N VAL A 192 8.20 13.81 9.32
CA VAL A 192 8.75 12.84 8.38
C VAL A 192 9.78 13.50 7.47
N ASN A 193 10.88 12.82 7.24
CA ASN A 193 12.02 13.28 6.43
C ASN A 193 12.81 14.45 7.02
N ASP A 194 12.60 14.84 8.29
CA ASP A 194 13.50 15.77 8.96
C ASP A 194 14.92 15.18 8.99
N LYS A 195 15.91 16.04 8.73
CA LYS A 195 17.35 15.72 8.86
C LYS A 195 17.89 16.48 10.05
N ILE A 196 18.46 15.75 10.99
CA ILE A 196 18.96 16.25 12.27
C ILE A 196 20.46 16.15 12.29
#